data_d9406a59ba05a42a97d53a2939a4ac0f
#
_entry.id   d9406a59ba05a42a97d53a2939a4ac0f
#
_cell.length_a   1.000
_cell.length_b   1.000
_cell.length_c   1.000
_cell.angle_alpha   90.00
_cell.angle_beta   90.00
_cell.angle_gamma   90.00
#
_symmetry.space_group_name_H-M   'P 1'
#
loop_
_entity.id
_entity.type
_entity.pdbx_description
1 polymer ?
#
loop_
_entity_poly.entity_id
_entity_poly.type
_entity_poly.pdbx_seq_one_letter_code
_entity_poly.pdbx_strand_id
1 'polypeptide(L)'
;MLRYDFYQWGANDNKAHAEELFTIQDANWEFNFIVHPSGDYVYMMVQNQHYILRSNYDRVNKRLTTPYIVCGQPGQADYKDLAGTKARLNKPGQGVFVFNKEYEDANKEDCYDFYFTDRNNHCIRKLTPDGVISTFAGRGSTGMNVHANGYVDGHLRDEARFNYPYALAYDEDTETFYVGDVNNHRIRKIALEKIPEATEEHPE
;
A
#
# COMPACT_ATOMS: atom_id res chain seq x y z
N MET A 1 -8.82 0.73 -20.40
CA MET A 1 -8.75 -0.52 -19.63
C MET A 1 -8.70 -1.69 -20.61
N LEU A 2 -7.55 -2.34 -20.80
CA LEU A 2 -7.45 -3.53 -21.64
C LEU A 2 -8.05 -4.70 -20.84
N ARG A 3 -9.26 -5.11 -21.17
CA ARG A 3 -9.82 -6.38 -20.70
C ARG A 3 -9.01 -7.50 -21.36
N TYR A 4 -8.15 -8.16 -20.59
CA TYR A 4 -7.63 -9.46 -21.01
C TYR A 4 -8.76 -10.46 -20.94
N ASP A 5 -9.08 -11.03 -22.09
CA ASP A 5 -10.10 -12.07 -22.19
C ASP A 5 -9.49 -13.39 -21.71
N PHE A 6 -9.63 -13.68 -20.43
CA PHE A 6 -9.12 -14.89 -19.79
C PHE A 6 -9.64 -16.20 -20.43
N TYR A 7 -10.71 -16.12 -21.22
CA TYR A 7 -11.24 -17.27 -21.93
C TYR A 7 -10.35 -17.75 -23.09
N GLN A 8 -9.41 -16.93 -23.56
CA GLN A 8 -8.48 -17.34 -24.62
C GLN A 8 -7.24 -18.08 -24.11
N TRP A 9 -6.99 -18.11 -22.82
CA TRP A 9 -5.79 -18.75 -22.23
C TRP A 9 -5.83 -20.29 -22.28
N GLY A 10 -6.97 -20.91 -22.56
CA GLY A 10 -7.12 -22.37 -22.62
C GLY A 10 -7.59 -22.92 -23.97
N ALA A 11 -7.98 -22.06 -24.94
CA ALA A 11 -8.69 -22.51 -26.11
C ALA A 11 -7.83 -22.84 -27.35
N ASN A 12 -6.59 -22.38 -27.42
CA ASN A 12 -5.74 -22.59 -28.59
C ASN A 12 -4.29 -22.80 -28.14
N ASP A 13 -3.84 -24.00 -27.84
CA ASP A 13 -2.43 -24.40 -27.70
C ASP A 13 -1.42 -23.29 -27.32
N ASN A 14 -1.91 -22.25 -26.65
CA ASN A 14 -1.10 -21.15 -26.17
C ASN A 14 -0.16 -21.71 -25.12
N LYS A 15 1.07 -21.95 -25.50
CA LYS A 15 2.16 -22.41 -24.67
C LYS A 15 2.55 -21.25 -23.74
N ALA A 16 1.74 -20.99 -22.72
CA ALA A 16 2.14 -20.11 -21.63
C ALA A 16 3.35 -20.75 -20.94
N HIS A 17 4.41 -19.99 -20.78
CA HIS A 17 5.62 -20.41 -20.11
C HIS A 17 5.77 -19.64 -18.82
N ALA A 18 6.16 -20.32 -17.76
CA ALA A 18 6.67 -19.68 -16.57
C ALA A 18 8.18 -19.46 -16.76
N GLU A 19 8.65 -18.24 -16.52
CA GLU A 19 10.07 -17.90 -16.58
C GLU A 19 10.50 -17.16 -15.31
N GLU A 20 11.73 -17.37 -14.90
CA GLU A 20 12.35 -16.60 -13.82
C GLU A 20 12.77 -15.23 -14.36
N LEU A 21 12.33 -14.15 -13.71
CA LEU A 21 12.71 -12.80 -14.08
C LEU A 21 13.95 -12.33 -13.31
N PHE A 22 13.97 -12.55 -12.00
CA PHE A 22 15.10 -12.23 -11.11
C PHE A 22 14.87 -12.87 -9.74
N THR A 23 15.96 -13.01 -8.96
CA THR A 23 15.91 -13.49 -7.60
C THR A 23 15.91 -12.33 -6.61
N ILE A 24 15.06 -12.37 -5.58
CA ILE A 24 15.09 -11.48 -4.42
C ILE A 24 15.79 -12.25 -3.29
N GLN A 25 17.10 -12.04 -3.14
CA GLN A 25 17.95 -12.88 -2.28
C GLN A 25 17.53 -12.92 -0.81
N ASP A 26 17.07 -11.79 -0.27
CA ASP A 26 16.71 -11.66 1.14
C ASP A 26 15.23 -11.94 1.43
N ALA A 27 14.43 -12.16 0.39
CA ALA A 27 13.04 -12.50 0.56
C ALA A 27 12.91 -13.99 0.91
N ASN A 28 12.44 -14.25 2.11
CA ASN A 28 11.87 -15.56 2.41
C ASN A 28 10.47 -15.64 1.75
N TRP A 29 9.62 -16.56 2.20
CA TRP A 29 8.24 -16.71 1.72
C TRP A 29 7.28 -15.56 2.05
N GLU A 30 7.71 -14.54 2.79
CA GLU A 30 6.86 -13.39 3.16
C GLU A 30 7.14 -12.20 2.24
N PHE A 31 6.61 -12.25 1.00
CA PHE A 31 6.67 -11.09 0.15
C PHE A 31 5.39 -10.90 -0.67
N ASN A 32 5.00 -9.67 -0.90
CA ASN A 32 3.87 -9.29 -1.72
C ASN A 32 4.29 -8.44 -2.90
N PHE A 33 3.49 -8.48 -3.93
CA PHE A 33 3.76 -7.84 -5.21
C PHE A 33 2.49 -7.15 -5.71
N ILE A 34 2.63 -5.93 -6.20
CA ILE A 34 1.53 -5.17 -6.78
C ILE A 34 1.98 -4.35 -7.98
N VAL A 35 1.19 -4.39 -9.04
CA VAL A 35 1.44 -3.66 -10.28
C VAL A 35 0.84 -2.25 -10.15
N HIS A 36 1.60 -1.23 -10.55
CA HIS A 36 1.10 0.13 -10.66
C HIS A 36 -0.01 0.22 -11.73
N PRO A 37 -1.07 1.04 -11.54
CA PRO A 37 -2.18 1.15 -12.49
C PRO A 37 -1.78 1.48 -13.93
N SER A 38 -0.69 2.23 -14.15
CA SER A 38 -0.15 2.49 -15.50
C SER A 38 0.52 1.27 -16.14
N GLY A 39 0.87 0.24 -15.36
CA GLY A 39 1.65 -0.91 -15.79
C GLY A 39 3.15 -0.63 -15.99
N ASP A 40 3.65 0.54 -15.60
CA ASP A 40 5.04 0.94 -15.84
C ASP A 40 6.02 0.43 -14.78
N TYR A 41 5.52 0.03 -13.62
CA TYR A 41 6.34 -0.54 -12.57
C TYR A 41 5.54 -1.38 -11.58
N VAL A 42 6.26 -2.05 -10.71
CA VAL A 42 5.70 -2.84 -9.63
C VAL A 42 6.36 -2.47 -8.31
N TYR A 43 5.61 -2.56 -7.22
CA TYR A 43 6.16 -2.58 -5.88
C TYR A 43 6.17 -4.00 -5.32
N MET A 44 7.23 -4.32 -4.56
CA MET A 44 7.40 -5.60 -3.88
C MET A 44 7.73 -5.34 -2.42
N MET A 45 6.83 -5.74 -1.52
CA MET A 45 7.02 -5.61 -0.09
C MET A 45 7.77 -6.82 0.45
N VAL A 46 9.04 -6.65 0.82
CA VAL A 46 9.87 -7.71 1.40
C VAL A 46 9.68 -7.68 2.92
N GLN A 47 8.66 -8.41 3.37
CA GLN A 47 8.12 -8.27 4.73
C GLN A 47 9.13 -8.60 5.82
N ASN A 48 9.83 -9.72 5.68
CA ASN A 48 10.81 -10.20 6.65
C ASN A 48 12.07 -9.34 6.74
N GLN A 49 12.29 -8.45 5.75
CA GLN A 49 13.46 -7.56 5.69
C GLN A 49 13.10 -6.08 5.78
N HIS A 50 11.81 -5.75 5.97
CA HIS A 50 11.34 -4.41 6.36
C HIS A 50 11.58 -3.31 5.31
N TYR A 51 11.50 -3.64 4.00
CA TYR A 51 11.66 -2.66 2.92
C TYR A 51 10.73 -2.93 1.74
N ILE A 52 10.61 -1.95 0.86
CA ILE A 52 9.86 -2.04 -0.39
C ILE A 52 10.82 -1.83 -1.57
N LEU A 53 10.75 -2.74 -2.53
CA LEU A 53 11.43 -2.63 -3.83
C LEU A 53 10.50 -2.06 -4.89
N ARG A 54 11.10 -1.40 -5.89
CA ARG A 54 10.48 -1.07 -7.17
C ARG A 54 11.24 -1.75 -8.29
N SER A 55 10.52 -2.30 -9.26
CA SER A 55 11.05 -2.71 -10.54
C SER A 55 10.22 -2.06 -11.65
N ASN A 56 10.89 -1.40 -12.59
CA ASN A 56 10.21 -0.78 -13.73
C ASN A 56 9.95 -1.82 -14.81
N TYR A 57 8.90 -1.62 -15.60
CA TYR A 57 8.62 -2.45 -16.76
C TYR A 57 9.28 -1.87 -18.00
N ASP A 58 10.24 -2.61 -18.55
CA ASP A 58 10.87 -2.31 -19.83
C ASP A 58 9.94 -2.75 -20.97
N ARG A 59 9.28 -1.77 -21.61
CA ARG A 59 8.32 -2.02 -22.69
C ARG A 59 8.97 -2.55 -23.96
N VAL A 60 10.27 -2.28 -24.17
CA VAL A 60 11.02 -2.75 -25.36
C VAL A 60 11.34 -4.22 -25.20
N ASN A 61 11.92 -4.60 -24.08
CA ASN A 61 12.31 -5.98 -23.79
C ASN A 61 11.17 -6.80 -23.15
N LYS A 62 10.01 -6.17 -22.88
CA LYS A 62 8.80 -6.78 -22.30
C LYS A 62 9.06 -7.53 -20.99
N ARG A 63 9.88 -6.95 -20.12
CA ARG A 63 10.25 -7.57 -18.85
C ARG A 63 10.44 -6.53 -17.74
N LEU A 64 10.37 -7.00 -16.50
CA LEU A 64 10.75 -6.19 -15.34
C LEU A 64 12.27 -6.00 -15.30
N THR A 65 12.71 -4.80 -14.92
CA THR A 65 14.14 -4.45 -14.72
C THR A 65 14.63 -4.93 -13.36
N THR A 66 15.94 -4.87 -13.13
CA THR A 66 16.52 -5.15 -11.81
C THR A 66 15.89 -4.25 -10.76
N PRO A 67 15.33 -4.82 -9.66
CA PRO A 67 14.67 -4.04 -8.64
C PRO A 67 15.66 -3.21 -7.80
N TYR A 68 15.16 -2.12 -7.24
CA TYR A 68 15.89 -1.26 -6.31
C TYR A 68 15.01 -0.87 -5.11
N ILE A 69 15.64 -0.53 -3.98
CA ILE A 69 14.92 -0.15 -2.76
C ILE A 69 14.33 1.24 -2.91
N VAL A 70 13.00 1.36 -2.75
CA VAL A 70 12.28 2.65 -2.73
C VAL A 70 12.23 3.21 -1.32
N CYS A 71 11.94 2.37 -0.32
CA CYS A 71 11.86 2.80 1.07
C CYS A 71 12.09 1.64 2.04
N GLY A 72 12.42 2.01 3.28
CA GLY A 72 12.84 1.05 4.29
C GLY A 72 14.31 0.69 4.17
N GLN A 73 14.80 -0.14 5.08
CA GLN A 73 16.20 -0.59 5.09
C GLN A 73 16.27 -2.07 5.46
N PRO A 74 16.99 -2.90 4.68
CA PRO A 74 17.10 -4.33 4.94
C PRO A 74 17.54 -4.64 6.36
N GLY A 75 16.81 -5.53 7.03
CA GLY A 75 17.09 -6.00 8.37
C GLY A 75 16.87 -4.96 9.50
N GLN A 76 16.37 -3.76 9.18
CA GLN A 76 16.19 -2.66 10.14
C GLN A 76 14.71 -2.42 10.44
N ALA A 77 14.12 -3.27 11.30
CA ALA A 77 12.76 -3.08 11.77
C ALA A 77 12.69 -1.88 12.71
N ASP A 78 11.86 -0.90 12.39
CA ASP A 78 11.59 0.27 13.26
C ASP A 78 10.36 1.03 12.70
N TYR A 79 10.03 2.16 13.33
CA TYR A 79 9.00 3.09 12.89
C TYR A 79 9.57 4.49 12.68
N LYS A 80 9.65 4.94 11.42
CA LYS A 80 10.06 6.32 11.06
C LYS A 80 9.37 6.78 9.79
N ASP A 81 8.72 7.93 9.87
CA ASP A 81 8.16 8.68 8.74
C ASP A 81 9.25 9.56 8.13
N LEU A 82 9.92 9.07 7.09
CA LEU A 82 11.00 9.77 6.36
C LEU A 82 10.97 9.37 4.87
N ALA A 83 11.89 9.91 4.09
CA ALA A 83 12.04 9.57 2.69
C ALA A 83 13.03 8.42 2.47
N GLY A 84 12.70 7.56 1.49
CA GLY A 84 13.58 6.53 0.96
C GLY A 84 14.11 5.57 2.03
N THR A 85 15.38 5.26 1.96
CA THR A 85 16.05 4.32 2.91
C THR A 85 16.26 4.89 4.32
N LYS A 86 15.91 6.15 4.56
CA LYS A 86 15.87 6.73 5.91
C LYS A 86 14.59 6.36 6.66
N ALA A 87 13.52 6.03 5.95
CA ALA A 87 12.30 5.50 6.55
C ALA A 87 12.56 4.16 7.23
N ARG A 88 11.73 3.82 8.21
CA ARG A 88 11.76 2.52 8.87
C ARG A 88 10.36 1.91 8.86
N LEU A 89 10.33 0.65 8.50
CA LEU A 89 9.14 -0.19 8.41
C LEU A 89 9.31 -1.41 9.31
N ASN A 90 8.21 -2.07 9.62
CA ASN A 90 8.27 -3.32 10.36
C ASN A 90 7.25 -4.33 9.81
N LYS A 91 7.70 -5.19 8.90
CA LYS A 91 6.89 -6.15 8.13
C LYS A 91 5.81 -5.46 7.28
N PRO A 92 6.20 -4.65 6.26
CA PRO A 92 5.23 -4.07 5.33
C PRO A 92 4.45 -5.20 4.64
N GLY A 93 3.12 -5.12 4.72
CA GLY A 93 2.21 -6.16 4.24
C GLY A 93 1.65 -5.86 2.85
N GLN A 94 0.34 -5.89 2.70
CA GLN A 94 -0.35 -5.62 1.45
C GLN A 94 -0.61 -4.12 1.27
N GLY A 95 -0.68 -3.67 0.02
CA GLY A 95 -0.97 -2.28 -0.30
C GLY A 95 -1.79 -2.09 -1.55
N VAL A 96 -2.20 -0.86 -1.80
CA VAL A 96 -3.00 -0.42 -2.95
C VAL A 96 -2.49 0.93 -3.45
N PHE A 97 -2.57 1.15 -4.77
CA PHE A 97 -2.37 2.46 -5.36
C PHE A 97 -3.69 3.22 -5.38
N VAL A 98 -3.66 4.48 -4.98
CA VAL A 98 -4.81 5.38 -4.97
C VAL A 98 -4.46 6.63 -5.75
N PHE A 99 -5.30 6.96 -6.73
CA PHE A 99 -5.13 8.14 -7.54
C PHE A 99 -5.23 9.43 -6.69
N ASN A 100 -4.31 10.36 -6.92
CA ASN A 100 -4.27 11.64 -6.23
C ASN A 100 -4.43 12.78 -7.25
N LYS A 101 -5.61 13.39 -7.22
CA LYS A 101 -5.97 14.47 -8.14
C LYS A 101 -5.06 15.70 -8.03
N GLU A 102 -4.54 16.00 -6.84
CA GLU A 102 -3.61 17.12 -6.65
C GLU A 102 -2.32 16.96 -7.47
N TYR A 103 -1.88 15.71 -7.69
CA TYR A 103 -0.71 15.43 -8.52
C TYR A 103 -1.02 15.62 -10.00
N GLU A 104 -2.22 15.23 -10.45
CA GLU A 104 -2.69 15.48 -11.81
C GLU A 104 -2.82 16.99 -12.08
N ASP A 105 -3.46 17.74 -11.17
CA ASP A 105 -3.61 19.18 -11.26
C ASP A 105 -2.25 19.91 -11.26
N ALA A 106 -1.24 19.33 -10.61
CA ALA A 106 0.14 19.81 -10.61
C ALA A 106 0.98 19.28 -11.81
N ASN A 107 0.38 18.54 -12.74
CA ASN A 107 1.03 17.91 -13.89
C ASN A 107 2.21 17.00 -13.52
N LYS A 108 2.10 16.25 -12.42
CA LYS A 108 3.10 15.24 -12.08
C LYS A 108 3.01 14.05 -13.01
N GLU A 109 4.15 13.43 -13.29
CA GLU A 109 4.23 12.24 -14.13
C GLU A 109 3.53 11.03 -13.51
N ASP A 110 3.65 10.88 -12.20
CA ASP A 110 3.00 9.83 -11.42
C ASP A 110 2.00 10.45 -10.45
N CYS A 111 0.74 10.08 -10.59
CA CYS A 111 -0.38 10.64 -9.85
C CYS A 111 -0.96 9.67 -8.81
N TYR A 112 -0.18 8.68 -8.36
CA TYR A 112 -0.67 7.70 -7.40
C TYR A 112 0.12 7.69 -6.11
N ASP A 113 -0.56 7.83 -4.99
CA ASP A 113 -0.03 7.47 -3.68
C ASP A 113 -0.16 5.95 -3.47
N PHE A 114 0.81 5.34 -2.81
CA PHE A 114 0.75 3.94 -2.43
C PHE A 114 0.47 3.79 -0.94
N TYR A 115 -0.68 3.24 -0.60
CA TYR A 115 -1.06 2.94 0.78
C TYR A 115 -0.77 1.49 1.10
N PHE A 116 -0.17 1.20 2.26
CA PHE A 116 0.18 -0.16 2.65
C PHE A 116 0.11 -0.37 4.16
N THR A 117 -0.09 -1.61 4.56
CA THR A 117 -0.07 -2.00 5.96
C THR A 117 1.37 -2.12 6.44
N ASP A 118 1.69 -1.47 7.55
CA ASP A 118 2.96 -1.65 8.28
C ASP A 118 2.66 -2.51 9.51
N ARG A 119 2.59 -3.82 9.26
CA ARG A 119 1.94 -4.83 10.09
C ARG A 119 2.35 -4.79 11.55
N ASN A 120 3.65 -4.86 11.83
CA ASN A 120 4.17 -4.90 13.20
C ASN A 120 4.24 -3.50 13.85
N ASN A 121 4.06 -2.44 13.06
CA ASN A 121 3.87 -1.07 13.54
C ASN A 121 2.39 -0.73 13.77
N HIS A 122 1.48 -1.68 13.50
CA HIS A 122 0.05 -1.56 13.77
C HIS A 122 -0.62 -0.35 13.10
N CYS A 123 -0.17 0.01 11.90
CA CYS A 123 -0.66 1.20 11.19
C CYS A 123 -0.72 0.97 9.68
N ILE A 124 -1.39 1.91 9.02
CA ILE A 124 -1.39 2.06 7.56
C ILE A 124 -0.48 3.23 7.21
N ARG A 125 0.46 3.01 6.29
CA ARG A 125 1.40 4.01 5.81
C ARG A 125 1.03 4.46 4.40
N LYS A 126 1.47 5.65 4.04
CA LYS A 126 1.40 6.21 2.69
C LYS A 126 2.82 6.45 2.17
N LEU A 127 3.08 6.01 0.95
CA LEU A 127 4.31 6.28 0.19
C LEU A 127 3.93 7.12 -1.03
N THR A 128 4.50 8.32 -1.14
CA THR A 128 4.32 9.19 -2.31
C THR A 128 5.20 8.72 -3.47
N PRO A 129 4.92 9.15 -4.74
CA PRO A 129 5.80 8.90 -5.89
C PRO A 129 7.24 9.36 -5.67
N ASP A 130 7.42 10.44 -4.90
CA ASP A 130 8.75 11.00 -4.56
C ASP A 130 9.47 10.21 -3.45
N GLY A 131 8.91 9.08 -2.99
CA GLY A 131 9.53 8.19 -2.02
C GLY A 131 9.39 8.64 -0.55
N VAL A 132 8.48 9.55 -0.23
CA VAL A 132 8.24 10.02 1.14
C VAL A 132 7.23 9.12 1.83
N ILE A 133 7.59 8.62 3.01
CA ILE A 133 6.71 7.83 3.88
C ILE A 133 6.08 8.72 4.94
N SER A 134 4.78 8.56 5.12
CA SER A 134 4.00 9.13 6.23
C SER A 134 3.03 8.09 6.78
N THR A 135 2.60 8.26 8.02
CA THR A 135 1.55 7.41 8.59
C THR A 135 0.17 7.97 8.25
N PHE A 136 -0.65 7.16 7.62
CA PHE A 136 -2.01 7.51 7.22
C PHE A 136 -3.03 7.23 8.34
N ALA A 137 -3.04 6.02 8.89
CA ALA A 137 -3.98 5.62 9.94
C ALA A 137 -3.31 4.73 10.98
N GLY A 138 -3.76 4.83 12.23
CA GLY A 138 -3.16 4.18 13.38
C GLY A 138 -2.04 5.02 14.01
N ARG A 139 -1.70 4.72 15.25
CA ARG A 139 -0.73 5.51 16.03
C ARG A 139 0.73 5.19 15.69
N GLY A 140 0.99 3.99 15.16
CA GLY A 140 2.34 3.49 14.90
C GLY A 140 3.13 3.14 16.17
N SER A 141 4.22 2.42 15.99
CA SER A 141 5.09 1.98 17.08
C SER A 141 6.22 2.96 17.29
N THR A 142 5.99 4.08 17.94
CA THR A 142 7.11 4.88 18.46
C THR A 142 7.58 4.30 19.79
N GLY A 143 8.85 4.42 20.11
CA GLY A 143 9.43 3.90 21.38
C GLY A 143 8.75 4.40 22.66
N MET A 144 7.91 5.41 22.57
CA MET A 144 7.08 5.93 23.66
C MET A 144 5.63 5.45 23.61
N ASN A 145 5.22 4.71 22.59
CA ASN A 145 3.84 4.28 22.39
C ASN A 145 3.66 2.82 22.83
N VAL A 146 3.65 2.60 24.12
CA VAL A 146 3.53 1.27 24.75
C VAL A 146 2.27 0.51 24.32
N HIS A 147 1.31 1.19 23.67
CA HIS A 147 0.05 0.63 23.22
C HIS A 147 -0.27 1.07 21.76
N ALA A 148 0.68 0.83 20.86
CA ALA A 148 0.44 1.10 19.43
C ALA A 148 -0.69 0.22 18.87
N ASN A 149 -0.73 -1.05 19.29
CA ASN A 149 -1.78 -2.00 18.91
C ASN A 149 -3.04 -1.83 19.75
N GLY A 150 -4.15 -2.26 19.20
CA GLY A 150 -5.43 -2.29 19.89
C GLY A 150 -6.61 -2.35 18.93
N TYR A 151 -7.79 -2.20 19.47
CA TYR A 151 -9.04 -2.09 18.75
C TYR A 151 -9.75 -0.83 19.22
N VAL A 152 -9.58 0.26 18.48
CA VAL A 152 -10.25 1.54 18.73
C VAL A 152 -10.65 2.13 17.37
N ASP A 153 -11.90 2.53 17.25
CA ASP A 153 -12.41 3.35 16.15
C ASP A 153 -12.30 4.83 16.53
N GLY A 154 -12.24 5.71 15.55
CA GLY A 154 -12.16 7.14 15.76
C GLY A 154 -11.19 7.83 14.80
N HIS A 155 -10.71 9.00 15.16
CA HIS A 155 -9.82 9.79 14.32
C HIS A 155 -8.56 9.01 13.92
N LEU A 156 -8.23 9.04 12.61
CA LEU A 156 -7.26 8.13 12.00
C LEU A 156 -5.88 8.15 12.69
N ARG A 157 -5.40 9.32 13.09
CA ARG A 157 -4.05 9.50 13.65
C ARG A 157 -3.98 9.49 15.17
N ASP A 158 -5.03 9.98 15.83
CA ASP A 158 -4.99 10.24 17.26
C ASP A 158 -5.65 9.12 18.08
N GLU A 159 -6.69 8.49 17.52
CA GLU A 159 -7.52 7.53 18.24
C GLU A 159 -7.45 6.12 17.67
N ALA A 160 -7.58 5.98 16.34
CA ALA A 160 -7.68 4.69 15.69
C ALA A 160 -6.49 3.77 16.04
N ARG A 161 -6.80 2.52 16.37
CA ARG A 161 -5.79 1.48 16.63
C ARG A 161 -6.14 0.22 15.87
N PHE A 162 -5.10 -0.40 15.34
CA PHE A 162 -5.14 -1.69 14.67
C PHE A 162 -4.26 -2.69 15.43
N ASN A 163 -4.44 -3.97 15.12
CA ASN A 163 -3.61 -5.02 15.69
C ASN A 163 -3.17 -6.00 14.61
N TYR A 164 -1.95 -5.84 14.11
CA TYR A 164 -1.39 -6.57 12.97
C TYR A 164 -2.26 -6.43 11.70
N PRO A 165 -2.54 -5.21 11.20
CA PRO A 165 -3.27 -5.05 9.94
C PRO A 165 -2.46 -5.67 8.81
N TYR A 166 -3.11 -6.45 7.91
CA TYR A 166 -2.40 -7.12 6.83
C TYR A 166 -3.01 -6.84 5.47
N ALA A 167 -4.26 -7.21 5.26
CA ALA A 167 -4.96 -6.95 4.00
C ALA A 167 -5.39 -5.49 3.90
N LEU A 168 -5.25 -4.94 2.70
CA LEU A 168 -5.71 -3.59 2.37
C LEU A 168 -6.34 -3.60 0.99
N ALA A 169 -7.55 -3.06 0.87
CA ALA A 169 -8.25 -2.83 -0.38
C ALA A 169 -8.79 -1.41 -0.41
N TYR A 170 -8.96 -0.86 -1.61
CA TYR A 170 -9.53 0.46 -1.82
C TYR A 170 -10.64 0.38 -2.87
N ASP A 171 -11.76 0.98 -2.57
CA ASP A 171 -12.90 1.14 -3.45
C ASP A 171 -12.92 2.60 -3.94
N GLU A 172 -12.63 2.78 -5.24
CA GLU A 172 -12.54 4.10 -5.87
C GLU A 172 -13.91 4.80 -5.93
N ASP A 173 -14.99 4.04 -6.13
CA ASP A 173 -16.33 4.61 -6.27
C ASP A 173 -16.84 5.24 -4.96
N THR A 174 -16.46 4.66 -3.84
CA THR A 174 -16.86 5.13 -2.50
C THR A 174 -15.74 5.80 -1.71
N GLU A 175 -14.54 5.92 -2.31
CA GLU A 175 -13.34 6.47 -1.65
C GLU A 175 -13.06 5.81 -0.29
N THR A 176 -13.22 4.49 -0.23
CA THR A 176 -13.20 3.74 1.02
C THR A 176 -12.08 2.73 1.06
N PHE A 177 -11.29 2.74 2.14
CA PHE A 177 -10.36 1.65 2.44
C PHE A 177 -11.04 0.58 3.31
N TYR A 178 -10.72 -0.67 3.01
CA TYR A 178 -11.04 -1.83 3.83
C TYR A 178 -9.75 -2.46 4.34
N VAL A 179 -9.66 -2.62 5.65
CA VAL A 179 -8.46 -3.12 6.34
C VAL A 179 -8.76 -4.45 7.01
N GLY A 180 -8.00 -5.49 6.67
CA GLY A 180 -7.99 -6.74 7.42
C GLY A 180 -7.18 -6.59 8.70
N ASP A 181 -7.84 -6.36 9.82
CA ASP A 181 -7.25 -6.15 11.16
C ASP A 181 -7.11 -7.50 11.85
N VAL A 182 -6.03 -8.22 11.52
CA VAL A 182 -5.89 -9.67 11.69
C VAL A 182 -6.04 -10.12 13.14
N ASN A 183 -5.26 -9.57 14.06
CA ASN A 183 -5.31 -10.00 15.47
C ASN A 183 -6.55 -9.48 16.22
N ASN A 184 -7.32 -8.59 15.59
CA ASN A 184 -8.63 -8.20 16.07
C ASN A 184 -9.77 -9.02 15.43
N HIS A 185 -9.44 -9.92 14.47
CA HIS A 185 -10.40 -10.76 13.74
C HIS A 185 -11.54 -9.96 13.08
N ARG A 186 -11.19 -8.81 12.45
CA ARG A 186 -12.16 -7.86 11.89
C ARG A 186 -11.72 -7.31 10.53
N ILE A 187 -12.73 -6.95 9.75
CA ILE A 187 -12.56 -6.02 8.63
C ILE A 187 -12.95 -4.63 9.13
N ARG A 188 -12.05 -3.67 8.98
CA ARG A 188 -12.27 -2.28 9.37
C ARG A 188 -12.44 -1.42 8.11
N LYS A 189 -13.29 -0.40 8.20
CA LYS A 189 -13.54 0.57 7.15
C LYS A 189 -12.89 1.91 7.52
N ILE A 190 -12.23 2.54 6.55
CA ILE A 190 -11.75 3.92 6.63
C ILE A 190 -12.42 4.68 5.47
N ALA A 191 -13.24 5.68 5.78
CA ALA A 191 -13.92 6.52 4.81
C ALA A 191 -14.06 7.93 5.38
N LEU A 192 -14.24 8.92 4.49
CA LEU A 192 -14.64 10.26 4.92
C LEU A 192 -16.07 10.19 5.51
N GLU A 193 -16.27 10.80 6.66
CA GLU A 193 -17.63 11.04 7.16
C GLU A 193 -18.31 12.04 6.22
N LYS A 194 -19.45 11.63 5.63
CA LYS A 194 -20.31 12.59 4.96
C LYS A 194 -20.94 13.46 6.04
N ILE A 195 -20.50 14.70 6.15
CA ILE A 195 -21.21 15.71 6.95
C ILE A 195 -22.60 15.82 6.31
N PRO A 196 -23.70 15.55 7.05
CA PRO A 196 -25.05 15.77 6.51
C PRO A 196 -25.14 17.21 6.03
N GLU A 197 -25.56 17.42 4.78
CA GLU A 197 -25.90 18.77 4.31
C GLU A 197 -26.90 19.34 5.31
N ALA A 198 -26.57 20.52 5.85
CA ALA A 198 -27.50 21.25 6.71
C ALA A 198 -28.78 21.44 5.90
N THR A 199 -29.86 20.81 6.31
CA THR A 199 -31.19 21.07 5.76
C THR A 199 -31.46 22.56 6.03
N GLU A 200 -31.45 23.38 4.99
CA GLU A 200 -31.94 24.74 5.09
C GLU A 200 -33.40 24.63 5.51
N GLU A 201 -33.68 24.84 6.78
CA GLU A 201 -35.02 25.07 7.25
C GLU A 201 -35.46 26.43 6.65
N HIS A 202 -36.29 26.37 5.61
CA HIS A 202 -37.02 27.53 5.16
C HIS A 202 -37.96 27.91 6.30
N PRO A 203 -37.80 29.10 6.93
CA PRO A 203 -38.81 29.60 7.81
C PRO A 203 -40.04 29.97 6.97
N GLU A 204 -41.20 29.43 7.30
CA GLU A 204 -42.51 29.86 6.79
C GLU A 204 -42.83 31.31 7.19
#